data_7a3529aa872526152191a2807da024b4
#
_entry.id   7a3529aa872526152191a2807da024b4
#
_cell.length_a   1.000
_cell.length_b   1.000
_cell.length_c   1.000
_cell.angle_alpha   90.00
_cell.angle_beta   90.00
_cell.angle_gamma   90.00
#
_symmetry.space_group_name_H-M   'P 1'
#
loop_
_entity.id
_entity.type
_entity.pdbx_description
1 polymer ?
#
loop_
_entity_poly.entity_id
_entity_poly.type
_entity_poly.pdbx_seq_one_letter_code
_entity_poly.pdbx_strand_id
1 'polypeptide(L)'
;MKGITDMAKEKKAKAEKTEKAQKEKVAAAKSETAEPEKKEDTELDKIRKELDEKNDQYLRLAAEYDNFRKRSQKEKEALYADCKSSVISELLAVIDNFERCVDFNGNTSVEDYRKGVEMTYKQFLTALSKLGIESFGAEGETFDPNLHNAVMHEENDDLPENTISKVLMKGYKTGDKIIRAAVVAVAN
;
A
#
# COMPACT_ATOMS: atom_id res chain seq x y z
N MET A 1 -6.93 -108.08 -4.57
CA MET A 1 -7.34 -106.73 -4.99
C MET A 1 -7.72 -105.82 -3.79
N LYS A 2 -6.88 -105.71 -2.73
CA LYS A 2 -7.15 -104.81 -1.54
C LYS A 2 -6.10 -103.71 -1.34
N GLY A 3 -5.03 -103.64 -2.14
CA GLY A 3 -3.90 -102.72 -1.90
C GLY A 3 -4.04 -101.32 -2.71
N ILE A 4 -4.92 -101.22 -3.67
CA ILE A 4 -4.97 -100.00 -4.55
C ILE A 4 -5.95 -99.00 -3.99
N THR A 5 -6.95 -99.38 -3.20
CA THR A 5 -7.95 -98.49 -2.62
C THR A 5 -7.49 -97.73 -1.38
N ASP A 6 -6.48 -98.25 -0.65
CA ASP A 6 -5.93 -97.55 0.54
C ASP A 6 -4.98 -96.44 0.21
N MET A 7 -4.18 -96.58 -0.86
CA MET A 7 -3.28 -95.51 -1.32
C MET A 7 -4.03 -94.33 -1.89
N ALA A 8 -5.22 -94.52 -2.43
CA ALA A 8 -6.05 -93.42 -2.98
C ALA A 8 -6.71 -92.61 -1.85
N LYS A 9 -7.05 -93.23 -0.72
CA LYS A 9 -7.62 -92.54 0.45
C LYS A 9 -6.57 -91.74 1.24
N GLU A 10 -5.35 -92.25 1.37
CA GLU A 10 -4.27 -91.46 2.00
C GLU A 10 -3.83 -90.24 1.21
N LYS A 11 -3.76 -90.35 -0.12
CA LYS A 11 -3.44 -89.24 -0.98
C LYS A 11 -4.55 -88.12 -0.94
N LYS A 12 -5.82 -88.51 -0.84
CA LYS A 12 -6.93 -87.57 -0.72
C LYS A 12 -6.96 -86.84 0.62
N ALA A 13 -6.67 -87.55 1.75
CA ALA A 13 -6.59 -86.97 3.07
C ALA A 13 -5.37 -86.03 3.24
N LYS A 14 -4.25 -86.33 2.55
CA LYS A 14 -3.06 -85.45 2.54
C LYS A 14 -3.25 -84.21 1.68
N ALA A 15 -4.00 -84.29 0.57
CA ALA A 15 -4.33 -83.16 -0.29
C ALA A 15 -5.31 -82.19 0.40
N GLU A 16 -6.33 -82.72 1.13
CA GLU A 16 -7.28 -81.88 1.88
C GLU A 16 -6.63 -81.16 3.11
N LYS A 17 -5.66 -81.82 3.77
CA LYS A 17 -4.91 -81.16 4.86
C LYS A 17 -3.99 -80.04 4.38
N THR A 18 -3.36 -80.18 3.18
CA THR A 18 -2.51 -79.15 2.57
C THR A 18 -3.33 -78.00 2.04
N GLU A 19 -4.51 -78.27 1.52
CA GLU A 19 -5.43 -77.20 1.01
C GLU A 19 -6.05 -76.39 2.14
N LYS A 20 -6.41 -77.03 3.29
CA LYS A 20 -6.85 -76.31 4.50
C LYS A 20 -5.75 -75.49 5.13
N ALA A 21 -4.52 -75.97 5.22
CA ALA A 21 -3.38 -75.24 5.76
C ALA A 21 -2.96 -74.08 4.86
N GLN A 22 -3.17 -74.17 3.53
CA GLN A 22 -2.93 -73.04 2.63
C GLN A 22 -4.07 -71.99 2.68
N LYS A 23 -5.34 -72.41 2.87
CA LYS A 23 -6.45 -71.48 3.04
C LYS A 23 -6.37 -70.71 4.38
N GLU A 24 -5.91 -71.36 5.47
CA GLU A 24 -5.68 -70.66 6.74
C GLU A 24 -4.49 -69.69 6.68
N LYS A 25 -3.40 -70.02 5.97
CA LYS A 25 -2.26 -69.10 5.79
C LYS A 25 -2.61 -67.90 4.88
N VAL A 26 -3.47 -68.08 3.88
CA VAL A 26 -3.92 -67.01 3.01
C VAL A 26 -4.97 -66.11 3.71
N ALA A 27 -5.76 -66.69 4.64
CA ALA A 27 -6.69 -65.89 5.44
C ALA A 27 -5.97 -65.08 6.53
N ALA A 28 -4.91 -65.63 7.17
CA ALA A 28 -4.07 -64.92 8.14
C ALA A 28 -3.25 -63.81 7.48
N ALA A 29 -2.71 -64.03 6.27
CA ALA A 29 -1.98 -63.02 5.51
C ALA A 29 -2.87 -61.87 4.98
N LYS A 30 -4.18 -62.10 4.77
CA LYS A 30 -5.13 -61.08 4.38
C LYS A 30 -5.65 -60.25 5.56
N SER A 31 -5.55 -60.70 6.79
CA SER A 31 -5.96 -59.93 7.98
C SER A 31 -4.86 -59.01 8.49
N GLU A 32 -3.57 -59.31 8.22
CA GLU A 32 -2.46 -58.45 8.64
C GLU A 32 -2.18 -57.30 7.67
N THR A 33 -2.58 -57.38 6.39
CA THR A 33 -2.46 -56.30 5.42
C THR A 33 -3.64 -55.36 5.36
N ALA A 34 -4.77 -55.66 6.00
CA ALA A 34 -6.02 -54.86 5.96
C ALA A 34 -6.09 -53.74 7.05
N GLU A 35 -5.27 -53.79 8.09
CA GLU A 35 -5.24 -52.78 9.15
C GLU A 35 -4.42 -51.54 8.80
N PRO A 36 -3.26 -51.59 8.13
CA PRO A 36 -2.53 -50.40 7.71
C PRO A 36 -3.28 -49.63 6.60
N GLU A 37 -3.88 -50.32 5.61
CA GLU A 37 -4.63 -49.66 4.53
C GLU A 37 -5.86 -48.90 5.02
N LYS A 38 -6.59 -49.39 6.01
CA LYS A 38 -7.74 -48.70 6.59
C LYS A 38 -7.37 -47.48 7.42
N LYS A 39 -6.16 -47.45 8.02
CA LYS A 39 -5.67 -46.27 8.76
C LYS A 39 -5.14 -45.21 7.83
N GLU A 40 -4.46 -45.58 6.75
CA GLU A 40 -3.99 -44.65 5.72
C GLU A 40 -5.16 -43.99 4.97
N ASP A 41 -6.19 -44.74 4.61
CA ASP A 41 -7.41 -44.18 3.98
C ASP A 41 -8.14 -43.20 4.89
N THR A 42 -8.20 -43.46 6.20
CA THR A 42 -8.84 -42.54 7.15
C THR A 42 -7.98 -41.28 7.42
N GLU A 43 -6.66 -41.36 7.36
CA GLU A 43 -5.77 -40.19 7.45
C GLU A 43 -5.83 -39.33 6.17
N LEU A 44 -5.83 -39.95 5.01
CA LEU A 44 -6.00 -39.28 3.73
C LEU A 44 -7.35 -38.54 3.64
N ASP A 45 -8.44 -39.12 4.14
CA ASP A 45 -9.74 -38.46 4.17
C ASP A 45 -9.78 -37.29 5.16
N LYS A 46 -9.07 -37.36 6.28
CA LYS A 46 -8.91 -36.22 7.20
C LYS A 46 -8.12 -35.08 6.55
N ILE A 47 -6.98 -35.39 5.91
CA ILE A 47 -6.15 -34.40 5.22
C ILE A 47 -6.91 -33.73 4.09
N ARG A 48 -7.72 -34.50 3.33
CA ARG A 48 -8.59 -33.93 2.28
C ARG A 48 -9.61 -32.95 2.85
N LYS A 49 -10.29 -33.31 3.93
CA LYS A 49 -11.23 -32.41 4.61
C LYS A 49 -10.58 -31.14 5.12
N GLU A 50 -9.41 -31.26 5.74
CA GLU A 50 -8.63 -30.10 6.19
C GLU A 50 -8.20 -29.22 5.02
N LEU A 51 -7.82 -29.82 3.88
CA LEU A 51 -7.47 -29.10 2.67
C LEU A 51 -8.68 -28.34 2.10
N ASP A 52 -9.83 -28.99 2.04
CA ASP A 52 -11.07 -28.37 1.55
C ASP A 52 -11.50 -27.21 2.47
N GLU A 53 -11.44 -27.40 3.79
CA GLU A 53 -11.73 -26.33 4.75
C GLU A 53 -10.73 -25.14 4.60
N LYS A 54 -9.45 -25.44 4.38
CA LYS A 54 -8.45 -24.38 4.12
C LYS A 54 -8.66 -23.68 2.80
N ASN A 55 -9.05 -24.41 1.75
CA ASN A 55 -9.40 -23.83 0.46
C ASN A 55 -10.62 -22.90 0.57
N ASP A 56 -11.66 -23.32 1.28
CA ASP A 56 -12.84 -22.48 1.50
C ASP A 56 -12.49 -21.22 2.30
N GLN A 57 -11.67 -21.35 3.35
CA GLN A 57 -11.18 -20.22 4.12
C GLN A 57 -10.34 -19.26 3.24
N TYR A 58 -9.49 -19.81 2.38
CA TYR A 58 -8.68 -19.04 1.45
C TYR A 58 -9.54 -18.29 0.42
N LEU A 59 -10.51 -18.97 -0.19
CA LEU A 59 -11.43 -18.35 -1.15
C LEU A 59 -12.25 -17.21 -0.52
N ARG A 60 -12.73 -17.43 0.70
CA ARG A 60 -13.44 -16.40 1.46
C ARG A 60 -12.54 -15.21 1.78
N LEU A 61 -11.32 -15.47 2.26
CA LEU A 61 -10.35 -14.42 2.56
C LEU A 61 -9.96 -13.63 1.30
N ALA A 62 -9.78 -14.32 0.18
CA ALA A 62 -9.50 -13.68 -1.10
C ALA A 62 -10.63 -12.75 -1.54
N ALA A 63 -11.88 -13.20 -1.39
CA ALA A 63 -13.06 -12.37 -1.71
C ALA A 63 -13.18 -11.16 -0.75
N GLU A 64 -12.93 -11.35 0.55
CA GLU A 64 -12.92 -10.26 1.54
C GLU A 64 -11.81 -9.25 1.23
N TYR A 65 -10.62 -9.73 0.85
CA TYR A 65 -9.51 -8.87 0.45
C TYR A 65 -9.80 -8.06 -0.82
N ASP A 66 -10.41 -8.67 -1.83
CA ASP A 66 -10.82 -7.96 -3.05
C ASP A 66 -11.85 -6.86 -2.75
N ASN A 67 -12.82 -7.16 -1.89
CA ASN A 67 -13.80 -6.18 -1.44
C ASN A 67 -13.15 -5.04 -0.65
N PHE A 68 -12.23 -5.37 0.26
CA PHE A 68 -11.45 -4.38 1.01
C PHE A 68 -10.63 -3.49 0.07
N ARG A 69 -9.92 -4.08 -0.90
CA ARG A 69 -9.12 -3.34 -1.88
C ARG A 69 -9.96 -2.36 -2.68
N LYS A 70 -11.13 -2.82 -3.20
CA LYS A 70 -12.06 -1.97 -3.95
C LYS A 70 -12.60 -0.83 -3.09
N ARG A 71 -12.96 -1.11 -1.84
CA ARG A 71 -13.43 -0.09 -0.90
C ARG A 71 -12.33 0.92 -0.57
N SER A 72 -11.14 0.47 -0.21
CA SER A 72 -9.99 1.33 0.10
C SER A 72 -9.60 2.22 -1.07
N GLN A 73 -9.69 1.71 -2.31
CA GLN A 73 -9.44 2.51 -3.49
C GLN A 73 -10.48 3.64 -3.64
N LYS A 74 -11.76 3.34 -3.48
CA LYS A 74 -12.85 4.35 -3.53
C LYS A 74 -12.70 5.39 -2.41
N GLU A 75 -12.35 4.96 -1.19
CA GLU A 75 -12.11 5.86 -0.06
C GLU A 75 -10.93 6.82 -0.34
N LYS A 76 -9.84 6.32 -0.94
CA LYS A 76 -8.72 7.18 -1.37
C LYS A 76 -9.15 8.20 -2.43
N GLU A 77 -9.90 7.77 -3.44
CA GLU A 77 -10.39 8.67 -4.50
C GLU A 77 -11.32 9.76 -3.93
N ALA A 78 -12.22 9.39 -3.03
CA ALA A 78 -13.08 10.33 -2.33
C ALA A 78 -12.25 11.32 -1.49
N LEU A 79 -11.29 10.84 -0.70
CA LEU A 79 -10.41 11.67 0.10
C LEU A 79 -9.61 12.67 -0.77
N TYR A 80 -9.11 12.23 -1.94
CA TYR A 80 -8.43 13.12 -2.88
C TYR A 80 -9.38 14.20 -3.44
N ALA A 81 -10.62 13.85 -3.73
CA ALA A 81 -11.61 14.81 -4.20
C ALA A 81 -11.95 15.83 -3.11
N ASP A 82 -12.15 15.38 -1.88
CA ASP A 82 -12.45 16.23 -0.72
C ASP A 82 -11.28 17.19 -0.40
N CYS A 83 -10.05 16.67 -0.42
CA CYS A 83 -8.85 17.50 -0.22
C CYS A 83 -8.73 18.58 -1.30
N LYS A 84 -8.93 18.23 -2.58
CA LYS A 84 -8.91 19.20 -3.67
C LYS A 84 -10.00 20.27 -3.49
N SER A 85 -11.20 19.85 -3.14
CA SER A 85 -12.33 20.74 -2.93
C SER A 85 -12.05 21.72 -1.78
N SER A 86 -11.50 21.24 -0.69
CA SER A 86 -11.11 22.06 0.47
C SER A 86 -10.07 23.12 0.09
N VAL A 87 -9.00 22.72 -0.62
CA VAL A 87 -7.95 23.66 -1.07
C VAL A 87 -8.52 24.71 -2.00
N ILE A 88 -9.34 24.29 -2.97
CA ILE A 88 -9.96 25.23 -3.93
C ILE A 88 -10.88 26.20 -3.20
N SER A 89 -11.67 25.73 -2.24
CA SER A 89 -12.60 26.58 -1.47
C SER A 89 -11.88 27.72 -0.73
N GLU A 90 -10.72 27.48 -0.13
CA GLU A 90 -9.92 28.54 0.51
C GLU A 90 -9.35 29.53 -0.52
N LEU A 91 -9.07 29.08 -1.74
CA LEU A 91 -8.54 29.92 -2.82
C LEU A 91 -9.62 30.74 -3.52
N LEU A 92 -10.87 30.24 -3.59
CA LEU A 92 -11.96 30.96 -4.23
C LEU A 92 -12.19 32.35 -3.61
N ALA A 93 -12.11 32.46 -2.28
CA ALA A 93 -12.24 33.75 -1.59
C ALA A 93 -11.14 34.76 -2.00
N VAL A 94 -9.97 34.27 -2.39
CA VAL A 94 -8.87 35.12 -2.91
C VAL A 94 -9.15 35.52 -4.35
N ILE A 95 -9.67 34.59 -5.17
CA ILE A 95 -10.03 34.84 -6.56
C ILE A 95 -11.12 35.91 -6.64
N ASP A 96 -12.16 35.83 -5.79
CA ASP A 96 -13.23 36.82 -5.72
C ASP A 96 -12.69 38.26 -5.45
N ASN A 97 -11.65 38.35 -4.64
CA ASN A 97 -11.00 39.66 -4.36
C ASN A 97 -10.10 40.11 -5.52
N PHE A 98 -9.46 39.20 -6.25
CA PHE A 98 -8.74 39.53 -7.46
C PHE A 98 -9.69 40.01 -8.57
N GLU A 99 -10.84 39.37 -8.77
CA GLU A 99 -11.87 39.81 -9.73
C GLU A 99 -12.30 41.25 -9.42
N ARG A 100 -12.51 41.54 -8.13
CA ARG A 100 -12.86 42.89 -7.68
C ARG A 100 -11.74 43.91 -7.94
N CYS A 101 -10.48 43.50 -7.89
CA CYS A 101 -9.34 44.34 -8.26
C CYS A 101 -9.25 44.55 -9.78
N VAL A 102 -9.62 43.54 -10.59
CA VAL A 102 -9.56 43.62 -12.07
C VAL A 102 -10.70 44.49 -12.61
N ASP A 103 -11.88 44.53 -11.99
CA ASP A 103 -13.03 45.38 -12.35
C ASP A 103 -12.80 46.87 -12.06
N PHE A 104 -11.55 47.30 -12.09
CA PHE A 104 -11.11 48.63 -11.86
C PHE A 104 -11.65 49.61 -12.97
N ASN A 105 -12.58 50.48 -12.58
CA ASN A 105 -13.26 51.42 -13.51
C ASN A 105 -12.55 52.76 -13.71
N GLY A 106 -11.24 52.85 -13.36
CA GLY A 106 -10.43 54.07 -13.59
C GLY A 106 -10.74 55.27 -12.67
N ASN A 107 -11.75 55.17 -11.79
CA ASN A 107 -12.12 56.21 -10.85
C ASN A 107 -11.44 56.11 -9.47
N THR A 108 -10.69 55.04 -9.24
CA THR A 108 -9.99 54.80 -7.97
C THR A 108 -8.56 55.31 -8.07
N SER A 109 -8.04 55.87 -7.00
CA SER A 109 -6.64 56.34 -6.99
C SER A 109 -5.67 55.15 -7.12
N VAL A 110 -4.51 55.39 -7.71
CA VAL A 110 -3.44 54.37 -7.84
C VAL A 110 -3.04 53.82 -6.46
N GLU A 111 -3.09 54.65 -5.42
CA GLU A 111 -2.77 54.26 -4.05
C GLU A 111 -3.81 53.31 -3.46
N ASP A 112 -5.11 53.55 -3.71
CA ASP A 112 -6.18 52.67 -3.25
C ASP A 112 -6.16 51.32 -3.97
N TYR A 113 -5.86 51.36 -5.28
CA TYR A 113 -5.64 50.14 -6.07
C TYR A 113 -4.49 49.31 -5.49
N ARG A 114 -3.33 49.92 -5.22
CA ARG A 114 -2.16 49.25 -4.60
C ARG A 114 -2.53 48.66 -3.26
N LYS A 115 -3.25 49.38 -2.40
CA LYS A 115 -3.74 48.84 -1.11
C LYS A 115 -4.64 47.62 -1.29
N GLY A 116 -5.55 47.65 -2.27
CA GLY A 116 -6.44 46.54 -2.60
C GLY A 116 -5.65 45.26 -2.97
N VAL A 117 -4.68 45.42 -3.86
CA VAL A 117 -3.80 44.32 -4.27
C VAL A 117 -2.96 43.80 -3.10
N GLU A 118 -2.43 44.68 -2.23
CA GLU A 118 -1.68 44.30 -1.04
C GLU A 118 -2.53 43.52 -0.02
N MET A 119 -3.78 43.94 0.16
CA MET A 119 -4.75 43.22 1.01
C MET A 119 -5.06 41.84 0.46
N THR A 120 -5.30 41.72 -0.84
CA THR A 120 -5.55 40.43 -1.51
C THR A 120 -4.34 39.51 -1.41
N TYR A 121 -3.13 40.04 -1.57
CA TYR A 121 -1.89 39.27 -1.38
C TYR A 121 -1.75 38.74 0.06
N LYS A 122 -2.01 39.58 1.06
CA LYS A 122 -2.00 39.15 2.48
C LYS A 122 -3.05 38.08 2.77
N GLN A 123 -4.24 38.22 2.17
CA GLN A 123 -5.29 37.20 2.28
C GLN A 123 -4.85 35.88 1.65
N PHE A 124 -4.19 35.92 0.49
CA PHE A 124 -3.63 34.71 -0.15
C PHE A 124 -2.61 34.02 0.75
N LEU A 125 -1.69 34.75 1.35
CA LEU A 125 -0.72 34.19 2.30
C LEU A 125 -1.42 33.58 3.53
N THR A 126 -2.49 34.20 4.02
CA THR A 126 -3.29 33.68 5.12
C THR A 126 -4.01 32.40 4.73
N ALA A 127 -4.56 32.30 3.51
CA ALA A 127 -5.16 31.07 3.00
C ALA A 127 -4.15 29.94 2.88
N LEU A 128 -2.94 30.23 2.40
CA LEU A 128 -1.84 29.24 2.36
C LEU A 128 -1.47 28.74 3.76
N SER A 129 -1.37 29.65 4.73
CA SER A 129 -1.06 29.30 6.13
C SER A 129 -2.16 28.41 6.75
N LYS A 130 -3.44 28.68 6.49
CA LYS A 130 -4.54 27.82 6.93
C LYS A 130 -4.46 26.41 6.36
N LEU A 131 -3.96 26.28 5.12
CA LEU A 131 -3.72 24.99 4.45
C LEU A 131 -2.43 24.30 4.96
N GLY A 132 -1.75 24.86 5.97
CA GLY A 132 -0.49 24.34 6.49
C GLY A 132 0.69 24.50 5.55
N ILE A 133 0.61 25.47 4.61
CA ILE A 133 1.69 25.79 3.69
C ILE A 133 2.48 26.96 4.24
N GLU A 134 3.76 26.73 4.49
CA GLU A 134 4.70 27.72 4.98
C GLU A 134 5.68 28.13 3.89
N SER A 135 5.97 29.44 3.79
CA SER A 135 7.04 29.94 2.93
C SER A 135 8.35 29.94 3.68
N PHE A 136 9.43 29.61 2.99
CA PHE A 136 10.81 29.65 3.51
C PHE A 136 11.77 30.24 2.47
N GLY A 137 13.01 30.49 2.90
CA GLY A 137 14.02 31.14 2.14
C GLY A 137 13.91 32.66 2.30
N ALA A 138 14.62 33.20 3.27
CA ALA A 138 14.77 34.64 3.49
C ALA A 138 16.25 35.05 3.25
N GLU A 139 16.44 36.31 2.90
CA GLU A 139 17.78 36.88 2.79
C GLU A 139 18.46 36.88 4.15
N GLY A 140 19.71 36.46 4.22
CA GLY A 140 20.46 36.29 5.45
C GLY A 140 20.35 34.92 6.11
N GLU A 141 19.52 34.02 5.59
CA GLU A 141 19.50 32.64 6.06
C GLU A 141 20.70 31.83 5.50
N THR A 142 21.10 30.80 6.26
CA THR A 142 22.16 29.89 5.79
C THR A 142 21.62 29.01 4.66
N PHE A 143 22.37 28.84 3.61
CA PHE A 143 22.01 27.97 2.48
C PHE A 143 21.97 26.52 2.90
N ASP A 144 20.86 25.86 2.62
CA ASP A 144 20.68 24.42 2.77
C ASP A 144 20.32 23.79 1.42
N PRO A 145 21.16 22.89 0.88
CA PRO A 145 20.90 22.24 -0.42
C PRO A 145 19.60 21.43 -0.48
N ASN A 146 19.05 21.02 0.66
CA ASN A 146 17.79 20.29 0.71
C ASN A 146 16.59 21.22 0.52
N LEU A 147 16.69 22.48 0.94
CA LEU A 147 15.62 23.47 0.93
C LEU A 147 15.74 24.47 -0.22
N HIS A 148 16.99 24.79 -0.59
CA HIS A 148 17.31 25.88 -1.47
C HIS A 148 17.99 25.40 -2.75
N ASN A 149 17.70 26.06 -3.86
CA ASN A 149 18.38 25.86 -5.14
C ASN A 149 19.17 27.13 -5.48
N ALA A 150 20.49 27.06 -5.32
CA ALA A 150 21.39 28.15 -5.68
C ALA A 150 21.56 28.18 -7.19
N VAL A 151 21.20 29.30 -7.82
CA VAL A 151 21.33 29.51 -9.27
C VAL A 151 22.41 30.55 -9.60
N MET A 152 22.82 31.35 -8.61
CA MET A 152 23.83 32.37 -8.74
C MET A 152 24.70 32.41 -7.49
N HIS A 153 25.97 32.73 -7.68
CA HIS A 153 26.90 33.09 -6.61
C HIS A 153 27.26 34.59 -6.78
N GLU A 154 27.21 35.31 -5.69
CA GLU A 154 27.54 36.72 -5.63
C GLU A 154 28.71 36.93 -4.65
N GLU A 155 29.73 37.64 -5.09
CA GLU A 155 30.77 38.08 -4.18
C GLU A 155 30.24 39.21 -3.30
N ASN A 156 30.07 38.94 -2.02
CA ASN A 156 29.54 39.92 -1.07
C ASN A 156 30.28 39.78 0.27
N ASP A 157 31.18 40.70 0.51
CA ASP A 157 32.04 40.75 1.73
C ASP A 157 31.22 41.08 3.00
N ASP A 158 29.99 41.60 2.85
CA ASP A 158 29.14 41.96 3.99
C ASP A 158 28.38 40.77 4.57
N LEU A 159 28.32 39.61 3.87
CA LEU A 159 27.61 38.44 4.28
C LEU A 159 28.56 37.25 4.54
N PRO A 160 28.28 36.41 5.52
CA PRO A 160 29.03 35.18 5.71
C PRO A 160 28.96 34.26 4.48
N GLU A 161 30.01 33.46 4.27
CA GLU A 161 30.00 32.43 3.24
C GLU A 161 28.80 31.48 3.39
N ASN A 162 28.25 30.99 2.27
CA ASN A 162 27.08 30.11 2.24
C ASN A 162 25.81 30.76 2.82
N THR A 163 25.70 32.08 2.76
CA THR A 163 24.47 32.79 3.18
C THR A 163 23.65 33.20 1.95
N ILE A 164 22.34 33.16 2.06
CA ILE A 164 21.43 33.62 0.99
C ILE A 164 21.56 35.12 0.85
N SER A 165 22.16 35.58 -0.25
CA SER A 165 22.30 37.00 -0.56
C SER A 165 21.00 37.58 -1.10
N LYS A 166 20.26 36.79 -1.92
CA LYS A 166 19.02 37.23 -2.53
C LYS A 166 18.05 36.06 -2.79
N VAL A 167 16.77 36.30 -2.58
CA VAL A 167 15.73 35.34 -2.88
C VAL A 167 15.04 35.70 -4.18
N LEU A 168 15.27 34.90 -5.23
CA LEU A 168 14.63 35.07 -6.54
C LEU A 168 13.20 34.51 -6.54
N MET A 169 13.01 33.34 -5.90
CA MET A 169 11.70 32.74 -5.70
C MET A 169 11.62 32.07 -4.33
N LYS A 170 10.58 32.39 -3.55
CA LYS A 170 10.36 31.76 -2.25
C LYS A 170 10.07 30.27 -2.38
N GLY A 171 10.59 29.49 -1.46
CA GLY A 171 10.23 28.08 -1.26
C GLY A 171 8.92 27.96 -0.51
N TYR A 172 8.24 26.81 -0.70
CA TYR A 172 7.04 26.47 0.03
C TYR A 172 7.08 25.02 0.49
N LYS A 173 6.65 24.75 1.73
CA LYS A 173 6.59 23.42 2.33
C LYS A 173 5.25 23.22 3.04
N THR A 174 4.88 21.97 3.25
CA THR A 174 3.76 21.59 4.13
C THR A 174 4.24 20.51 5.09
N GLY A 175 4.32 20.85 6.39
CA GLY A 175 5.05 20.02 7.35
C GLY A 175 6.48 19.76 6.88
N ASP A 176 6.87 18.48 6.81
CA ASP A 176 8.21 18.07 6.35
C ASP A 176 8.35 17.96 4.82
N LYS A 177 7.24 18.07 4.09
CA LYS A 177 7.24 17.90 2.64
C LYS A 177 7.46 19.21 1.92
N ILE A 178 8.57 19.28 1.16
CA ILE A 178 8.87 20.42 0.29
C ILE A 178 7.96 20.35 -0.95
N ILE A 179 7.18 21.41 -1.17
CA ILE A 179 6.35 21.59 -2.35
C ILE A 179 7.20 22.18 -3.48
N ARG A 180 8.01 23.18 -3.15
CA ARG A 180 8.95 23.83 -4.06
C ARG A 180 10.13 24.37 -3.29
N ALA A 181 11.35 24.07 -3.73
CA ALA A 181 12.56 24.69 -3.19
C ALA A 181 12.60 26.20 -3.47
N ALA A 182 13.23 26.96 -2.57
CA ALA A 182 13.49 28.36 -2.83
C ALA A 182 14.62 28.51 -3.85
N VAL A 183 14.49 29.43 -4.79
CA VAL A 183 15.53 29.77 -5.75
C VAL A 183 16.26 31.01 -5.24
N VAL A 184 17.55 30.86 -4.99
CA VAL A 184 18.35 31.86 -4.27
C VAL A 184 19.67 32.16 -4.96
N ALA A 185 20.23 33.34 -4.68
CA ALA A 185 21.63 33.63 -4.86
C ALA A 185 22.34 33.46 -3.53
N VAL A 186 23.59 32.98 -3.55
CA VAL A 186 24.38 32.67 -2.34
C VAL A 186 25.64 33.51 -2.36
N ALA A 187 25.99 34.09 -1.22
CA ALA A 187 27.24 34.80 -1.01
C ALA A 187 28.40 33.80 -0.88
N ASN A 188 29.50 34.11 -1.55
CA ASN A 188 30.74 33.35 -1.50
C ASN A 188 31.70 34.00 -0.51
#